data_bc3dedff6809315b945be6e7de01d4ec
#
_entry.id   bc3dedff6809315b945be6e7de01d4ec
#
_cell.length_a   1.000
_cell.length_b   1.000
_cell.length_c   1.000
_cell.angle_alpha   90.00
_cell.angle_beta   90.00
_cell.angle_gamma   90.00
#
_symmetry.space_group_name_H-M   'P 1'
#
loop_
_entity.id
_entity.type
_entity.pdbx_description
1 polymer ?
#
loop_
_entity_poly.entity_id
_entity_poly.type
_entity_poly.pdbx_seq_one_letter_code
_entity_poly.pdbx_strand_id
1 'polypeptide(L)'
;MTHIRFLTLFLSLLAYCSVVFISCQSETEMLMPEENEELSGGETTVFASSAKAFDKSVRNLSNENFDHFFVGNSFFRNPWVSAPASTTARDGLGPLFNAVSCAGCHVNDGRGTPPAPGGVFESMLIRLSIPGQTEHGGPLGDPTYGNQLNNKHILGVKAEGNVALSYVEVAGKFDDGETYTLRKPVYTFKNLGYGAMSPQILFSPRVAPMIPGLGLLQAINEIDILAQADPNDINKDGVSGRPNYVWDVVKEKKTLGRFGWKANKPTLKQQVAGAFLGDMGITSPLFPNENCTSGQTNCQQAPNGGSPEISAENLDAVTAYNHLVAVPARRNWQDGEVLKGKALFRKIGCMTCHTPKFTTGTLRGFPELSGQVIRPYTDLLLHDMGDDLADNRPDFEATGNEWRTPPLWGIGLVQTVNGHTNFMHDGRARNLQEAILWHGGEGVKAKEAYMKLSKGDRQAVIKFLESL
;
A
#
# COMPACT_ATOMS: atom_id res chain seq x y z
N MET A 1 53.22 -46.32 -21.31
CA MET A 1 52.82 -44.90 -21.41
C MET A 1 51.45 -44.63 -22.09
N THR A 2 50.81 -45.63 -22.65
CA THR A 2 49.53 -45.48 -23.40
C THR A 2 48.27 -45.56 -22.53
N HIS A 3 48.30 -46.18 -21.36
CA HIS A 3 47.14 -46.35 -20.47
C HIS A 3 46.83 -45.12 -19.60
N ILE A 4 47.79 -44.22 -19.34
CA ILE A 4 47.56 -43.03 -18.49
C ILE A 4 46.89 -41.90 -19.30
N ARG A 5 47.07 -41.82 -20.59
CA ARG A 5 46.41 -40.81 -21.46
C ARG A 5 44.92 -41.07 -21.73
N PHE A 6 44.49 -42.34 -21.67
CA PHE A 6 43.08 -42.66 -21.83
C PHE A 6 42.25 -42.36 -20.57
N LEU A 7 42.85 -42.50 -19.39
CA LEU A 7 42.16 -42.23 -18.14
C LEU A 7 41.93 -40.72 -17.88
N THR A 8 42.87 -39.87 -18.30
CA THR A 8 42.74 -38.42 -18.18
C THR A 8 41.69 -37.83 -19.15
N LEU A 9 41.54 -38.42 -20.36
CA LEU A 9 40.51 -37.95 -21.31
C LEU A 9 39.10 -38.36 -20.85
N PHE A 10 38.94 -39.53 -20.21
CA PHE A 10 37.65 -40.00 -19.69
C PHE A 10 37.17 -39.18 -18.47
N LEU A 11 38.09 -38.80 -17.58
CA LEU A 11 37.80 -37.96 -16.43
C LEU A 11 37.45 -36.50 -16.81
N SER A 12 38.07 -35.96 -17.84
CA SER A 12 37.73 -34.61 -18.34
C SER A 12 36.39 -34.58 -19.07
N LEU A 13 35.98 -35.64 -19.77
CA LEU A 13 34.65 -35.75 -20.41
C LEU A 13 33.54 -35.91 -19.36
N LEU A 14 33.75 -36.68 -18.29
CA LEU A 14 32.81 -36.82 -17.18
C LEU A 14 32.61 -35.52 -16.40
N ALA A 15 33.70 -34.74 -16.17
CA ALA A 15 33.61 -33.42 -15.52
C ALA A 15 32.86 -32.40 -16.38
N TYR A 16 33.06 -32.43 -17.70
CA TYR A 16 32.36 -31.52 -18.64
C TYR A 16 30.86 -31.85 -18.74
N CYS A 17 30.49 -33.15 -18.80
CA CYS A 17 29.09 -33.56 -18.76
C CYS A 17 28.41 -33.20 -17.43
N SER A 18 29.10 -33.30 -16.30
CA SER A 18 28.51 -32.95 -15.00
C SER A 18 28.23 -31.44 -14.86
N VAL A 19 29.10 -30.58 -15.37
CA VAL A 19 28.92 -29.12 -15.35
C VAL A 19 27.77 -28.69 -16.28
N VAL A 20 27.60 -29.33 -17.43
CA VAL A 20 26.49 -29.04 -18.36
C VAL A 20 25.15 -29.49 -17.77
N PHE A 21 25.09 -30.62 -17.03
CA PHE A 21 23.84 -31.06 -16.38
C PHE A 21 23.42 -30.16 -15.22
N ILE A 22 24.35 -29.59 -14.44
CA ILE A 22 24.03 -28.66 -13.36
C ILE A 22 23.50 -27.33 -13.89
N SER A 23 24.00 -26.84 -15.04
CA SER A 23 23.53 -25.62 -15.68
C SER A 23 22.10 -25.76 -16.27
N CYS A 24 21.71 -26.93 -16.76
CA CYS A 24 20.35 -27.16 -17.26
C CYS A 24 19.32 -27.33 -16.14
N GLN A 25 19.68 -27.88 -14.98
CA GLN A 25 18.73 -28.06 -13.88
C GLN A 25 18.31 -26.73 -13.25
N SER A 26 19.18 -25.72 -13.18
CA SER A 26 18.84 -24.44 -12.56
C SER A 26 17.87 -23.58 -13.38
N GLU A 27 17.93 -23.64 -14.72
CA GLU A 27 17.01 -22.90 -15.59
C GLU A 27 15.62 -23.56 -15.66
N THR A 28 15.57 -24.89 -15.54
CA THR A 28 14.28 -25.63 -15.62
C THR A 28 13.48 -25.49 -14.32
N GLU A 29 14.13 -25.47 -13.15
CA GLU A 29 13.47 -25.25 -11.85
C GLU A 29 12.84 -23.85 -11.72
N MET A 30 13.43 -22.83 -12.31
CA MET A 30 12.91 -21.45 -12.26
C MET A 30 11.62 -21.24 -13.09
N LEU A 31 11.31 -22.13 -14.01
CA LEU A 31 10.12 -22.06 -14.86
C LEU A 31 8.97 -22.95 -14.37
N MET A 32 9.17 -23.73 -13.31
CA MET A 32 8.11 -24.55 -12.74
C MET A 32 7.27 -23.74 -11.74
N PRO A 33 5.94 -23.90 -11.77
CA PRO A 33 5.07 -23.31 -10.77
C PRO A 33 5.33 -23.94 -9.40
N GLU A 34 5.24 -23.12 -8.34
CA GLU A 34 5.29 -23.63 -6.97
C GLU A 34 3.96 -24.28 -6.58
N GLU A 35 4.00 -25.26 -5.69
CA GLU A 35 2.77 -25.84 -5.16
C GLU A 35 1.93 -24.78 -4.43
N ASN A 36 0.62 -24.76 -4.67
CA ASN A 36 -0.35 -23.82 -4.09
C ASN A 36 0.01 -22.34 -4.35
N GLU A 37 0.64 -22.05 -5.48
CA GLU A 37 1.07 -20.68 -5.82
C GLU A 37 -0.13 -19.77 -6.13
N GLU A 38 -1.27 -20.32 -6.50
CA GLU A 38 -2.54 -19.59 -6.67
C GLU A 38 -3.11 -19.06 -5.36
N LEU A 39 -2.78 -19.66 -4.22
CA LEU A 39 -3.26 -19.27 -2.91
C LEU A 39 -2.47 -18.07 -2.36
N SER A 40 -2.69 -16.87 -2.93
CA SER A 40 -1.97 -15.66 -2.53
C SER A 40 -2.13 -15.31 -1.04
N GLY A 41 -3.27 -15.63 -0.43
CA GLY A 41 -3.57 -15.46 1.00
C GLY A 41 -3.57 -16.77 1.80
N GLY A 42 -2.93 -17.85 1.30
CA GLY A 42 -3.02 -19.17 1.93
C GLY A 42 -4.45 -19.71 1.91
N GLU A 43 -4.87 -20.42 2.96
CA GLU A 43 -6.23 -20.99 3.08
C GLU A 43 -7.34 -19.93 3.09
N THR A 44 -7.01 -18.67 3.34
CA THR A 44 -7.98 -17.54 3.35
C THR A 44 -8.36 -17.09 1.94
N THR A 45 -7.62 -17.52 0.91
CA THR A 45 -7.75 -17.07 -0.48
C THR A 45 -9.13 -17.36 -1.07
N VAL A 46 -9.69 -16.39 -1.81
CA VAL A 46 -10.95 -16.52 -2.55
C VAL A 46 -10.71 -16.56 -4.05
N PHE A 47 -11.45 -17.44 -4.76
CA PHE A 47 -11.36 -17.57 -6.21
C PHE A 47 -12.36 -16.63 -6.87
N ALA A 48 -12.08 -15.32 -6.82
CA ALA A 48 -12.92 -14.26 -7.37
C ALA A 48 -12.10 -13.37 -8.31
N SER A 49 -12.65 -13.08 -9.50
CA SER A 49 -12.00 -12.25 -10.53
C SER A 49 -12.94 -11.21 -11.17
N SER A 50 -14.13 -11.01 -10.60
CA SER A 50 -15.11 -10.01 -11.05
C SER A 50 -14.84 -8.63 -10.41
N ALA A 51 -15.64 -7.64 -10.75
CA ALA A 51 -15.64 -6.33 -10.12
C ALA A 51 -15.90 -6.38 -8.58
N LYS A 52 -16.28 -7.53 -8.06
CA LYS A 52 -16.50 -7.82 -6.63
C LYS A 52 -15.41 -8.71 -6.03
N ALA A 53 -14.23 -8.78 -6.67
CA ALA A 53 -13.16 -9.67 -6.22
C ALA A 53 -12.55 -9.25 -4.87
N PHE A 54 -12.60 -7.97 -4.53
CA PHE A 54 -11.97 -7.45 -3.32
C PHE A 54 -12.90 -7.31 -2.11
N ASP A 55 -14.22 -7.53 -2.28
CA ASP A 55 -15.22 -7.35 -1.21
C ASP A 55 -15.61 -8.66 -0.50
N LYS A 56 -14.83 -9.71 -0.65
CA LYS A 56 -15.11 -11.03 -0.08
C LYS A 56 -14.47 -11.20 1.28
N SER A 57 -15.19 -11.89 2.18
CA SER A 57 -14.56 -12.40 3.41
C SER A 57 -13.57 -13.50 3.11
N VAL A 58 -12.62 -13.73 4.01
CA VAL A 58 -11.76 -14.90 3.99
C VAL A 58 -12.62 -16.19 3.87
N ARG A 59 -12.11 -17.16 3.08
CA ARG A 59 -12.86 -18.39 2.79
C ARG A 59 -13.12 -19.25 4.04
N ASN A 60 -12.22 -19.22 4.98
CA ASN A 60 -12.26 -19.93 6.25
C ASN A 60 -12.84 -19.09 7.41
N LEU A 61 -13.68 -18.10 7.11
CA LEU A 61 -14.32 -17.22 8.11
C LEU A 61 -15.03 -18.05 9.19
N SER A 62 -14.64 -17.84 10.44
CA SER A 62 -15.25 -18.52 11.59
C SER A 62 -16.62 -17.95 11.95
N ASN A 63 -17.44 -18.75 12.64
CA ASN A 63 -18.73 -18.27 13.16
C ASN A 63 -18.55 -17.13 14.19
N GLU A 64 -17.45 -17.12 14.93
CA GLU A 64 -17.13 -16.08 15.91
C GLU A 64 -16.93 -14.72 15.25
N ASN A 65 -16.25 -14.68 14.10
CA ASN A 65 -15.93 -13.47 13.37
C ASN A 65 -16.97 -13.09 12.31
N PHE A 66 -18.01 -13.91 12.09
CA PHE A 66 -19.01 -13.68 11.07
C PHE A 66 -19.77 -12.37 11.29
N ASP A 67 -20.35 -12.16 12.47
CA ASP A 67 -21.12 -10.96 12.78
C ASP A 67 -20.22 -9.71 12.74
N HIS A 68 -19.01 -9.81 13.27
CA HIS A 68 -18.03 -8.71 13.23
C HIS A 68 -17.71 -8.29 11.81
N PHE A 69 -17.53 -9.24 10.88
CA PHE A 69 -17.29 -8.94 9.48
C PHE A 69 -18.45 -8.16 8.84
N PHE A 70 -19.70 -8.62 9.01
CA PHE A 70 -20.85 -8.00 8.35
C PHE A 70 -21.25 -6.67 9.00
N VAL A 71 -21.18 -6.54 10.31
CA VAL A 71 -21.38 -5.27 11.01
C VAL A 71 -20.30 -4.28 10.60
N GLY A 72 -19.03 -4.69 10.61
CA GLY A 72 -17.91 -3.85 10.18
C GLY A 72 -18.04 -3.39 8.73
N ASN A 73 -18.45 -4.28 7.82
CA ASN A 73 -18.74 -3.94 6.42
C ASN A 73 -19.83 -2.85 6.31
N SER A 74 -20.88 -2.95 7.13
CA SER A 74 -21.95 -1.96 7.16
C SER A 74 -21.43 -0.55 7.52
N PHE A 75 -20.58 -0.44 8.54
CA PHE A 75 -19.96 0.84 8.94
C PHE A 75 -18.91 1.33 7.93
N PHE A 76 -18.21 0.42 7.27
CA PHE A 76 -17.23 0.75 6.23
C PHE A 76 -17.90 1.35 4.98
N ARG A 77 -19.06 0.80 4.56
CA ARG A 77 -19.71 1.13 3.29
C ARG A 77 -20.73 2.23 3.38
N ASN A 78 -21.53 2.25 4.44
CA ASN A 78 -22.64 3.19 4.52
C ASN A 78 -22.17 4.59 4.91
N PRO A 79 -22.77 5.65 4.31
CA PRO A 79 -22.41 7.03 4.62
C PRO A 79 -22.70 7.37 6.09
N TRP A 80 -21.81 8.13 6.69
CA TRP A 80 -22.04 8.89 7.92
C TRP A 80 -22.71 10.21 7.60
N VAL A 81 -23.47 10.75 8.52
CA VAL A 81 -24.20 12.00 8.39
C VAL A 81 -23.85 12.95 9.52
N SER A 82 -23.99 14.26 9.30
CA SER A 82 -23.78 15.25 10.35
C SER A 82 -24.81 15.09 11.48
N ALA A 83 -24.36 15.30 12.72
CA ALA A 83 -25.21 15.31 13.90
C ALA A 83 -26.02 16.64 14.02
N PRO A 84 -27.20 16.61 14.70
CA PRO A 84 -27.93 15.42 15.14
C PRO A 84 -28.73 14.79 14.01
N ALA A 85 -28.77 13.46 13.96
CA ALA A 85 -29.56 12.72 12.97
C ALA A 85 -30.33 11.56 13.60
N SER A 86 -31.37 11.06 12.90
CA SER A 86 -32.15 9.91 13.36
C SER A 86 -31.37 8.59 13.35
N THR A 87 -30.30 8.51 12.59
CA THR A 87 -29.37 7.37 12.54
C THR A 87 -28.24 7.54 13.54
N THR A 88 -28.57 7.52 14.84
CA THR A 88 -27.63 7.80 15.95
C THR A 88 -26.39 6.91 15.99
N ALA A 89 -26.40 5.74 15.33
CA ALA A 89 -25.22 4.88 15.24
C ALA A 89 -24.19 5.33 14.18
N ARG A 90 -24.56 6.28 13.30
CA ARG A 90 -23.72 6.81 12.20
C ARG A 90 -23.97 8.29 11.97
N ASP A 91 -24.38 9.04 12.97
CA ASP A 91 -24.26 10.49 12.97
C ASP A 91 -22.92 10.93 13.56
N GLY A 92 -22.59 12.21 13.45
CA GLY A 92 -21.29 12.70 13.87
C GLY A 92 -20.25 12.73 12.75
N LEU A 93 -20.68 12.72 11.46
CA LEU A 93 -19.76 13.13 10.38
C LEU A 93 -19.16 14.48 10.76
N GLY A 94 -17.83 14.50 10.87
CA GLY A 94 -17.12 15.60 11.47
C GLY A 94 -17.28 16.92 10.75
N PRO A 95 -16.92 18.01 11.40
CA PRO A 95 -17.09 19.34 10.81
C PRO A 95 -16.28 19.53 9.53
N LEU A 96 -15.11 18.89 9.43
CA LEU A 96 -14.22 18.90 8.28
C LEU A 96 -13.89 17.45 7.89
N PHE A 97 -14.00 17.12 6.60
CA PHE A 97 -13.80 15.76 6.11
C PHE A 97 -13.41 15.71 4.63
N ASN A 98 -12.97 14.55 4.16
CA ASN A 98 -12.71 14.25 2.74
C ASN A 98 -13.75 13.28 2.16
N ALA A 99 -14.25 12.34 2.97
CA ALA A 99 -15.20 11.31 2.57
C ALA A 99 -16.28 11.11 3.64
N VAL A 100 -17.45 10.63 3.22
CA VAL A 100 -18.57 10.29 4.13
C VAL A 100 -18.59 8.81 4.51
N SER A 101 -17.73 8.00 3.91
CA SER A 101 -17.56 6.57 4.23
C SER A 101 -16.18 6.11 3.76
N CYS A 102 -15.69 5.00 4.32
CA CYS A 102 -14.43 4.38 3.86
C CYS A 102 -14.54 3.93 2.38
N ALA A 103 -15.70 3.36 2.00
CA ALA A 103 -15.97 2.94 0.63
C ALA A 103 -16.02 4.10 -0.38
N GLY A 104 -16.16 5.34 0.06
CA GLY A 104 -16.06 6.53 -0.80
C GLY A 104 -14.67 6.71 -1.40
N CYS A 105 -13.62 6.32 -0.67
CA CYS A 105 -12.23 6.33 -1.15
C CYS A 105 -11.77 4.95 -1.60
N HIS A 106 -12.21 3.87 -0.93
CA HIS A 106 -11.90 2.47 -1.22
C HIS A 106 -13.04 1.79 -1.97
N VAL A 107 -13.34 2.28 -3.18
CA VAL A 107 -14.46 1.74 -3.99
C VAL A 107 -14.28 0.24 -4.24
N ASN A 108 -15.30 -0.54 -3.87
CA ASN A 108 -15.26 -2.02 -3.90
C ASN A 108 -14.05 -2.62 -3.14
N ASP A 109 -13.64 -1.99 -2.02
CA ASP A 109 -12.43 -2.34 -1.23
C ASP A 109 -11.12 -2.25 -2.01
N GLY A 110 -11.17 -1.62 -3.16
CA GLY A 110 -10.05 -1.47 -4.07
C GLY A 110 -9.28 -0.16 -3.87
N ARG A 111 -8.63 0.23 -4.94
CA ARG A 111 -7.69 1.34 -4.98
C ARG A 111 -8.37 2.63 -5.40
N GLY A 112 -8.01 3.72 -4.74
CA GLY A 112 -8.36 5.08 -5.18
C GLY A 112 -7.60 5.53 -6.42
N THR A 113 -8.08 6.63 -7.02
CA THR A 113 -7.48 7.23 -8.22
C THR A 113 -7.33 8.75 -8.02
N PRO A 114 -6.29 9.37 -8.61
CA PRO A 114 -6.23 10.83 -8.68
C PRO A 114 -7.40 11.36 -9.53
N PRO A 115 -7.86 12.60 -9.28
CA PRO A 115 -8.88 13.21 -10.12
C PRO A 115 -8.36 13.42 -11.56
N ALA A 116 -9.28 13.48 -12.52
CA ALA A 116 -8.97 14.03 -13.83
C ALA A 116 -8.51 15.49 -13.70
N PRO A 117 -7.73 16.03 -14.64
CA PRO A 117 -7.37 17.46 -14.63
C PRO A 117 -8.60 18.36 -14.49
N GLY A 118 -8.59 19.24 -13.48
CA GLY A 118 -9.73 20.10 -13.15
C GLY A 118 -10.85 19.42 -12.34
N GLY A 119 -10.77 18.14 -12.05
CA GLY A 119 -11.72 17.38 -11.22
C GLY A 119 -11.54 17.61 -9.72
N VAL A 120 -12.45 17.05 -8.94
CA VAL A 120 -12.47 17.11 -7.48
C VAL A 120 -11.72 15.91 -6.90
N PHE A 121 -11.02 16.12 -5.79
CA PHE A 121 -10.38 15.06 -5.01
C PHE A 121 -11.45 14.27 -4.24
N GLU A 122 -11.60 12.98 -4.54
CA GLU A 122 -12.56 12.08 -3.88
C GLU A 122 -11.87 10.89 -3.21
N SER A 123 -11.03 10.15 -3.92
CA SER A 123 -10.33 8.97 -3.40
C SER A 123 -8.80 9.19 -3.31
N MET A 124 -8.41 10.43 -3.20
CA MET A 124 -7.07 10.92 -2.94
C MET A 124 -7.13 11.98 -1.86
N LEU A 125 -6.17 12.00 -0.96
CA LEU A 125 -6.05 13.01 0.08
C LEU A 125 -4.65 13.62 0.10
N ILE A 126 -4.54 14.79 0.72
CA ILE A 126 -3.30 15.54 0.84
C ILE A 126 -2.91 15.61 2.31
N ARG A 127 -1.89 14.86 2.69
CA ARG A 127 -1.28 14.98 4.03
C ARG A 127 -0.44 16.24 4.08
N LEU A 128 -0.51 16.95 5.21
CA LEU A 128 0.19 18.21 5.45
C LEU A 128 1.14 18.07 6.64
N SER A 129 2.23 18.79 6.63
CA SER A 129 3.08 19.05 7.79
C SER A 129 3.98 20.25 7.57
N ILE A 130 4.62 20.70 8.63
CA ILE A 130 5.74 21.64 8.59
C ILE A 130 6.99 20.92 9.13
N PRO A 131 8.20 21.46 8.92
CA PRO A 131 9.41 20.92 9.55
C PRO A 131 9.27 20.82 11.06
N GLY A 132 9.76 19.72 11.64
CA GLY A 132 9.67 19.40 13.06
C GLY A 132 8.88 18.11 13.30
N GLN A 133 8.78 17.74 14.57
CA GLN A 133 8.11 16.53 15.01
C GLN A 133 7.25 16.81 16.24
N THR A 134 6.19 16.04 16.42
CA THR A 134 5.41 16.00 17.65
C THR A 134 6.21 15.34 18.77
N GLU A 135 5.72 15.41 20.01
CA GLU A 135 6.31 14.76 21.19
C GLU A 135 6.66 13.28 20.96
N HIS A 136 5.84 12.57 20.17
CA HIS A 136 6.02 11.16 19.88
C HIS A 136 6.73 10.88 18.55
N GLY A 137 7.34 11.90 17.93
CA GLY A 137 8.12 11.77 16.69
C GLY A 137 7.27 11.74 15.41
N GLY A 138 5.96 11.92 15.48
CA GLY A 138 5.10 12.05 14.32
C GLY A 138 5.25 13.40 13.61
N PRO A 139 4.72 13.56 12.38
CA PRO A 139 4.78 14.82 11.64
C PRO A 139 4.09 15.96 12.39
N LEU A 140 4.72 17.15 12.42
CA LEU A 140 4.12 18.35 12.97
C LEU A 140 3.16 18.96 11.96
N GLY A 141 1.88 19.09 12.31
CA GLY A 141 0.85 19.65 11.42
C GLY A 141 1.06 21.13 11.12
N ASP A 142 0.49 21.58 9.99
CA ASP A 142 0.39 23.01 9.71
C ASP A 142 -0.49 23.69 10.78
N PRO A 143 -0.09 24.85 11.35
CA PRO A 143 -0.85 25.50 12.42
C PRO A 143 -2.29 25.88 12.02
N THR A 144 -2.55 26.11 10.74
CA THR A 144 -3.85 26.53 10.22
C THR A 144 -4.70 25.36 9.75
N TYR A 145 -4.07 24.33 9.14
CA TYR A 145 -4.75 23.25 8.43
C TYR A 145 -4.48 21.84 9.02
N GLY A 146 -3.69 21.75 10.09
CA GLY A 146 -3.41 20.47 10.73
C GLY A 146 -2.58 19.50 9.84
N ASN A 147 -2.88 18.21 9.94
CA ASN A 147 -2.11 17.14 9.31
C ASN A 147 -2.66 16.68 7.95
N GLN A 148 -3.82 17.17 7.53
CA GLN A 148 -4.52 16.79 6.29
C GLN A 148 -5.40 17.92 5.82
N LEU A 149 -5.46 18.16 4.51
CA LEU A 149 -6.37 19.13 3.92
C LEU A 149 -7.75 18.49 3.73
N ASN A 150 -8.76 19.01 4.41
CA ASN A 150 -10.15 18.58 4.30
C ASN A 150 -10.90 19.49 3.30
N ASN A 151 -11.33 18.89 2.20
CA ASN A 151 -11.98 19.62 1.11
C ASN A 151 -13.51 19.69 1.21
N LYS A 152 -14.08 19.03 2.22
CA LYS A 152 -15.54 19.00 2.51
C LYS A 152 -15.80 19.44 3.96
N HIS A 153 -17.04 19.85 4.22
CA HIS A 153 -17.45 20.40 5.51
C HIS A 153 -18.95 20.19 5.74
N ILE A 154 -19.38 20.26 7.00
CA ILE A 154 -20.80 20.33 7.35
C ILE A 154 -21.32 21.77 7.25
N LEU A 155 -22.65 21.95 7.33
CA LEU A 155 -23.28 23.26 7.31
C LEU A 155 -22.76 24.16 8.45
N GLY A 156 -22.44 25.40 8.14
CA GLY A 156 -21.91 26.40 9.09
C GLY A 156 -20.39 26.39 9.27
N VAL A 157 -19.69 25.41 8.73
CA VAL A 157 -18.22 25.34 8.70
C VAL A 157 -17.71 25.65 7.31
N LYS A 158 -16.49 26.16 7.16
CA LYS A 158 -15.86 26.37 5.86
C LYS A 158 -14.97 25.17 5.53
N ALA A 159 -14.95 24.75 4.26
CA ALA A 159 -13.92 23.84 3.78
C ALA A 159 -12.52 24.44 3.97
N GLU A 160 -11.54 23.60 4.20
CA GLU A 160 -10.15 24.07 4.33
C GLU A 160 -9.58 24.55 2.99
N GLY A 161 -9.93 23.88 1.90
CA GLY A 161 -9.48 24.27 0.58
C GLY A 161 -9.62 23.14 -0.45
N ASN A 162 -9.09 23.40 -1.63
CA ASN A 162 -9.03 22.44 -2.72
C ASN A 162 -7.63 22.37 -3.32
N VAL A 163 -7.35 21.35 -4.09
CA VAL A 163 -6.10 21.18 -4.82
C VAL A 163 -6.43 20.95 -6.30
N ALA A 164 -5.78 21.70 -7.18
CA ALA A 164 -5.80 21.41 -8.61
C ALA A 164 -4.63 20.53 -8.96
N LEU A 165 -4.87 19.51 -9.79
CA LEU A 165 -3.87 18.60 -10.32
C LEU A 165 -3.69 18.85 -11.82
N SER A 166 -2.44 18.98 -12.22
CA SER A 166 -2.00 18.96 -13.61
C SER A 166 -0.78 18.04 -13.75
N TYR A 167 -0.34 17.80 -14.98
CA TYR A 167 0.80 16.92 -15.24
C TYR A 167 1.77 17.57 -16.20
N VAL A 168 3.06 17.32 -15.96
CA VAL A 168 4.13 17.59 -16.91
C VAL A 168 4.58 16.25 -17.50
N GLU A 169 4.67 16.18 -18.83
CA GLU A 169 5.13 14.97 -19.50
C GLU A 169 6.67 14.83 -19.39
N VAL A 170 7.11 13.60 -19.14
CA VAL A 170 8.53 13.22 -19.07
C VAL A 170 8.78 12.13 -20.11
N ALA A 171 9.40 12.49 -21.23
CA ALA A 171 9.75 11.56 -22.29
C ALA A 171 10.93 10.68 -21.89
N GLY A 172 10.90 9.42 -22.31
CA GLY A 172 11.98 8.46 -22.11
C GLY A 172 12.06 7.46 -23.25
N LYS A 173 13.06 6.59 -23.21
CA LYS A 173 13.35 5.61 -24.26
C LYS A 173 13.93 4.35 -23.65
N PHE A 174 13.47 3.18 -24.11
CA PHE A 174 14.08 1.89 -23.82
C PHE A 174 15.38 1.68 -24.63
N ASP A 175 16.22 0.76 -24.21
CA ASP A 175 17.48 0.44 -24.89
C ASP A 175 17.27 -0.07 -26.32
N ASP A 176 16.13 -0.71 -26.61
CA ASP A 176 15.76 -1.15 -27.97
C ASP A 176 15.21 -0.03 -28.87
N GLY A 177 15.11 1.19 -28.34
CA GLY A 177 14.67 2.37 -29.08
C GLY A 177 13.18 2.69 -28.97
N GLU A 178 12.35 1.84 -28.35
CA GLU A 178 10.93 2.15 -28.09
C GLU A 178 10.83 3.36 -27.14
N THR A 179 9.99 4.34 -27.48
CA THR A 179 9.80 5.54 -26.66
C THR A 179 8.63 5.34 -25.69
N TYR A 180 8.70 6.03 -24.54
CA TYR A 180 7.61 6.12 -23.59
C TYR A 180 7.47 7.55 -23.06
N THR A 181 6.33 7.86 -22.48
CA THR A 181 6.09 9.14 -21.82
C THR A 181 5.50 8.86 -20.44
N LEU A 182 6.11 9.42 -19.39
CA LEU A 182 5.59 9.43 -18.04
C LEU A 182 4.89 10.78 -17.75
N ARG A 183 4.09 10.87 -16.68
CA ARG A 183 3.45 12.11 -16.26
C ARG A 183 3.82 12.46 -14.82
N LYS A 184 4.55 13.56 -14.62
CA LYS A 184 4.88 14.09 -13.30
C LYS A 184 3.75 14.98 -12.79
N PRO A 185 3.12 14.69 -11.62
CA PRO A 185 2.02 15.49 -11.11
C PRO A 185 2.51 16.83 -10.57
N VAL A 186 1.69 17.87 -10.77
CA VAL A 186 1.86 19.21 -10.22
C VAL A 186 0.60 19.59 -9.47
N TYR A 187 0.73 19.91 -8.20
CA TYR A 187 -0.35 20.24 -7.29
C TYR A 187 -0.37 21.73 -6.98
N THR A 188 -1.55 22.35 -7.02
CA THR A 188 -1.73 23.76 -6.70
C THR A 188 -2.89 23.93 -5.72
N PHE A 189 -2.61 24.43 -4.53
CA PHE A 189 -3.65 24.73 -3.53
C PHE A 189 -4.52 25.91 -3.98
N LYS A 190 -5.83 25.77 -3.79
CA LYS A 190 -6.85 26.77 -4.19
C LYS A 190 -7.92 26.92 -3.13
N ASN A 191 -8.54 28.10 -3.09
CA ASN A 191 -9.71 28.39 -2.27
C ASN A 191 -9.49 28.07 -0.77
N LEU A 192 -8.32 28.43 -0.23
CA LEU A 192 -7.99 28.23 1.17
C LEU A 192 -8.94 29.01 2.07
N GLY A 193 -9.71 28.29 2.93
CA GLY A 193 -10.80 28.85 3.73
C GLY A 193 -10.36 29.60 4.99
N TYR A 194 -9.14 29.33 5.48
CA TYR A 194 -8.64 29.81 6.77
C TYR A 194 -7.36 30.63 6.65
N GLY A 195 -7.06 31.16 5.47
CA GLY A 195 -5.88 31.98 5.21
C GLY A 195 -4.74 31.20 4.56
N ALA A 196 -3.53 31.76 4.58
CA ALA A 196 -2.38 31.15 3.98
C ALA A 196 -1.87 29.96 4.81
N MET A 197 -1.40 28.90 4.13
CA MET A 197 -0.60 27.85 4.76
C MET A 197 0.77 28.40 5.19
N SER A 198 1.43 27.70 6.08
CA SER A 198 2.83 27.97 6.40
C SER A 198 3.67 28.04 5.13
N PRO A 199 4.60 29.01 5.01
CA PRO A 199 5.55 29.05 3.89
C PRO A 199 6.48 27.84 3.86
N GLN A 200 6.58 27.08 4.97
CA GLN A 200 7.35 25.85 5.10
C GLN A 200 6.48 24.59 4.93
N ILE A 201 5.29 24.71 4.32
CA ILE A 201 4.39 23.59 4.13
C ILE A 201 5.03 22.44 3.34
N LEU A 202 4.96 21.24 3.88
CA LEU A 202 5.28 19.98 3.23
C LEU A 202 3.98 19.22 3.00
N PHE A 203 3.81 18.63 1.83
CA PHE A 203 2.58 17.94 1.50
C PHE A 203 2.82 16.62 0.77
N SER A 204 1.93 15.67 0.99
CA SER A 204 2.02 14.32 0.44
C SER A 204 0.67 13.90 -0.12
N PRO A 205 0.50 13.90 -1.46
CA PRO A 205 -0.69 13.37 -2.12
C PRO A 205 -0.71 11.84 -2.02
N ARG A 206 -1.84 11.27 -1.58
CA ARG A 206 -1.96 9.81 -1.37
C ARG A 206 -3.32 9.32 -1.84
N VAL A 207 -3.33 8.39 -2.81
CA VAL A 207 -4.55 7.65 -3.18
C VAL A 207 -4.83 6.57 -2.13
N ALA A 208 -6.10 6.20 -1.96
CA ALA A 208 -6.48 5.10 -1.09
C ALA A 208 -5.84 3.78 -1.57
N PRO A 209 -5.13 3.01 -0.72
CA PRO A 209 -4.60 1.68 -1.07
C PRO A 209 -5.72 0.63 -1.08
N MET A 210 -5.43 -0.55 -1.64
CA MET A 210 -6.34 -1.71 -1.59
C MET A 210 -6.47 -2.26 -0.16
N ILE A 211 -7.66 -2.80 0.16
CA ILE A 211 -7.97 -3.38 1.47
C ILE A 211 -7.64 -4.89 1.58
N PRO A 212 -7.75 -5.72 0.53
CA PRO A 212 -7.54 -7.17 0.64
C PRO A 212 -6.23 -7.55 1.35
N GLY A 213 -6.34 -8.48 2.31
CA GLY A 213 -5.20 -9.10 2.97
C GLY A 213 -4.52 -8.28 4.07
N LEU A 214 -5.04 -7.12 4.47
CA LEU A 214 -4.40 -6.29 5.51
C LEU A 214 -4.23 -7.06 6.83
N GLY A 215 -5.19 -7.92 7.21
CA GLY A 215 -5.07 -8.75 8.40
C GLY A 215 -3.93 -9.78 8.30
N LEU A 216 -3.70 -10.36 7.12
CA LEU A 216 -2.57 -11.26 6.89
C LEU A 216 -1.24 -10.51 7.03
N LEU A 217 -1.14 -9.26 6.55
CA LEU A 217 0.06 -8.43 6.74
C LEU A 217 0.28 -8.12 8.23
N GLN A 218 -0.79 -7.89 9.01
CA GLN A 218 -0.66 -7.70 10.45
C GLN A 218 -0.18 -8.97 11.16
N ALA A 219 -0.56 -10.14 10.67
CA ALA A 219 -0.21 -11.43 11.24
C ALA A 219 1.22 -11.89 10.94
N ILE A 220 1.97 -11.25 10.02
CA ILE A 220 3.40 -11.54 9.82
C ILE A 220 4.15 -11.22 11.12
N ASN A 221 5.02 -12.13 11.59
CA ASN A 221 5.82 -11.83 12.78
C ASN A 221 6.79 -10.68 12.51
N GLU A 222 7.01 -9.83 13.52
CA GLU A 222 7.93 -8.70 13.42
C GLU A 222 9.36 -9.15 13.06
N ILE A 223 9.80 -10.27 13.61
CA ILE A 223 11.13 -10.81 13.33
C ILE A 223 11.32 -11.17 11.85
N ASP A 224 10.28 -11.63 11.17
CA ASP A 224 10.34 -12.03 9.76
C ASP A 224 10.43 -10.78 8.83
N ILE A 225 9.81 -9.67 9.24
CA ILE A 225 9.95 -8.37 8.54
C ILE A 225 11.35 -7.82 8.77
N LEU A 226 11.81 -7.78 10.02
CA LEU A 226 13.12 -7.23 10.38
C LEU A 226 14.28 -8.05 9.81
N ALA A 227 14.08 -9.34 9.54
CA ALA A 227 15.07 -10.18 8.86
C ALA A 227 15.32 -9.79 7.40
N GLN A 228 14.42 -9.00 6.78
CA GLN A 228 14.61 -8.45 5.43
C GLN A 228 15.36 -7.10 5.44
N ALA A 229 15.51 -6.47 6.62
CA ALA A 229 16.09 -5.14 6.72
C ALA A 229 17.62 -5.18 6.64
N ASP A 230 18.20 -4.29 5.84
CA ASP A 230 19.64 -4.04 5.77
C ASP A 230 19.95 -2.52 5.75
N PRO A 231 19.61 -1.78 6.83
CA PRO A 231 19.65 -0.31 6.84
C PRO A 231 21.05 0.28 6.56
N ASN A 232 22.08 -0.52 6.61
CA ASN A 232 23.46 -0.12 6.35
C ASN A 232 24.01 -0.66 5.01
N ASP A 233 23.17 -1.32 4.20
CA ASP A 233 23.57 -1.95 2.93
C ASP A 233 24.84 -2.81 3.09
N ILE A 234 24.82 -3.73 4.08
CA ILE A 234 25.97 -4.58 4.44
C ILE A 234 26.34 -5.51 3.27
N ASN A 235 25.32 -6.00 2.56
CA ASN A 235 25.49 -6.87 1.41
C ASN A 235 25.95 -6.12 0.14
N LYS A 236 25.91 -4.77 0.14
CA LYS A 236 26.32 -3.84 -0.93
C LYS A 236 25.56 -4.04 -2.24
N ASP A 237 24.29 -4.40 -2.16
CA ASP A 237 23.43 -4.49 -3.33
C ASP A 237 22.79 -3.14 -3.71
N GLY A 238 22.86 -2.16 -2.81
CA GLY A 238 22.32 -0.81 -2.95
C GLY A 238 20.86 -0.71 -2.52
N VAL A 239 20.37 -1.70 -1.74
CA VAL A 239 19.02 -1.73 -1.19
C VAL A 239 19.12 -1.86 0.32
N SER A 240 18.63 -0.86 1.05
CA SER A 240 18.72 -0.85 2.52
C SER A 240 17.54 -1.54 3.19
N GLY A 241 16.33 -1.19 2.81
CA GLY A 241 15.12 -1.68 3.49
C GLY A 241 15.12 -1.33 4.98
N ARG A 242 14.46 -0.24 5.38
CA ARG A 242 14.46 0.22 6.76
C ARG A 242 13.10 0.05 7.44
N PRO A 243 13.01 -0.41 8.70
CA PRO A 243 11.77 -0.36 9.46
C PRO A 243 11.40 1.10 9.76
N ASN A 244 10.09 1.43 9.82
CA ASN A 244 9.60 2.67 10.40
C ASN A 244 9.11 2.39 11.82
N TYR A 245 9.75 2.94 12.85
CA TYR A 245 9.27 2.85 14.22
C TYR A 245 8.36 4.02 14.55
N VAL A 246 7.10 3.70 14.87
CA VAL A 246 6.02 4.67 15.02
C VAL A 246 5.33 4.55 16.36
N TRP A 247 4.68 5.62 16.82
CA TRP A 247 3.97 5.62 18.08
C TRP A 247 2.72 4.75 18.04
N ASP A 248 2.68 3.75 18.91
CA ASP A 248 1.50 2.91 19.16
C ASP A 248 0.73 3.54 20.35
N VAL A 249 -0.44 4.11 20.06
CA VAL A 249 -1.25 4.83 21.07
C VAL A 249 -1.85 3.90 22.12
N VAL A 250 -1.94 2.58 21.84
CA VAL A 250 -2.46 1.60 22.80
C VAL A 250 -1.35 1.10 23.72
N LYS A 251 -0.15 0.90 23.17
CA LYS A 251 1.01 0.42 23.93
C LYS A 251 1.83 1.56 24.54
N GLU A 252 1.54 2.80 24.20
CA GLU A 252 2.26 4.00 24.62
C GLU A 252 3.79 3.90 24.44
N LYS A 253 4.19 3.35 23.30
CA LYS A 253 5.60 3.20 22.92
C LYS A 253 5.79 3.14 21.41
N LYS A 254 7.02 3.34 20.95
CA LYS A 254 7.36 3.09 19.54
C LYS A 254 7.32 1.60 19.24
N THR A 255 6.68 1.23 18.13
CA THR A 255 6.60 -0.13 17.60
C THR A 255 6.78 -0.12 16.08
N LEU A 256 6.99 -1.28 15.49
CA LEU A 256 7.13 -1.42 14.04
C LEU A 256 5.85 -0.96 13.32
N GLY A 257 5.98 0.03 12.45
CA GLY A 257 4.93 0.46 11.54
C GLY A 257 4.76 -0.53 10.38
N ARG A 258 3.50 -0.74 9.95
CA ARG A 258 3.15 -1.71 8.90
C ARG A 258 2.21 -1.15 7.85
N PHE A 259 1.33 -0.20 8.24
CA PHE A 259 0.25 0.31 7.40
C PHE A 259 0.47 1.75 6.98
N GLY A 260 -0.25 2.17 5.93
CA GLY A 260 -0.03 3.43 5.25
C GLY A 260 1.12 3.38 4.24
N TRP A 261 1.21 4.38 3.39
CA TRP A 261 2.22 4.46 2.32
C TRP A 261 3.67 4.58 2.82
N LYS A 262 3.86 5.05 4.05
CA LYS A 262 5.17 5.17 4.72
C LYS A 262 5.26 4.31 5.98
N ALA A 263 4.51 3.20 6.07
CA ALA A 263 4.47 2.33 7.25
C ALA A 263 4.24 3.11 8.55
N ASN A 264 3.38 4.14 8.55
CA ASN A 264 3.22 5.11 9.63
C ASN A 264 2.15 4.73 10.67
N LYS A 265 1.62 3.52 10.60
CA LYS A 265 0.66 2.96 11.57
C LYS A 265 1.06 1.53 11.96
N PRO A 266 1.08 1.20 13.27
CA PRO A 266 1.55 -0.10 13.73
C PRO A 266 0.48 -1.20 13.63
N THR A 267 -0.80 -0.84 13.76
CA THR A 267 -1.93 -1.79 13.79
C THR A 267 -3.07 -1.32 12.91
N LEU A 268 -3.91 -2.26 12.44
CA LEU A 268 -5.13 -1.92 11.70
C LEU A 268 -6.12 -1.11 12.54
N LYS A 269 -6.26 -1.40 13.84
CA LYS A 269 -7.15 -0.63 14.72
C LYS A 269 -6.74 0.85 14.76
N GLN A 270 -5.43 1.14 14.89
CA GLN A 270 -4.94 2.52 14.88
C GLN A 270 -5.03 3.15 13.48
N GLN A 271 -4.88 2.38 12.40
CA GLN A 271 -5.09 2.85 11.03
C GLN A 271 -6.55 3.23 10.80
N VAL A 272 -7.50 2.37 11.19
CA VAL A 272 -8.93 2.58 11.04
C VAL A 272 -9.40 3.78 11.86
N ALA A 273 -9.01 3.86 13.15
CA ALA A 273 -9.33 5.00 14.01
C ALA A 273 -8.75 6.32 13.47
N GLY A 274 -7.52 6.28 12.93
CA GLY A 274 -6.89 7.44 12.32
C GLY A 274 -7.56 7.88 11.00
N ALA A 275 -8.16 6.94 10.24
CA ALA A 275 -8.95 7.25 9.06
C ALA A 275 -10.33 7.84 9.44
N PHE A 276 -10.98 7.31 10.47
CA PHE A 276 -12.20 7.92 11.01
C PHE A 276 -11.97 9.39 11.35
N LEU A 277 -10.93 9.69 12.13
CA LEU A 277 -10.61 11.07 12.52
C LEU A 277 -10.16 11.92 11.33
N GLY A 278 -9.18 11.49 10.55
CA GLY A 278 -8.54 12.29 9.51
C GLY A 278 -9.40 12.48 8.27
N ASP A 279 -10.08 11.40 7.83
CA ASP A 279 -10.76 11.38 6.53
C ASP A 279 -12.26 11.73 6.67
N MET A 280 -12.86 11.50 7.85
CA MET A 280 -14.30 11.70 8.09
C MET A 280 -14.59 12.61 9.30
N GLY A 281 -13.57 13.05 10.03
CA GLY A 281 -13.71 13.90 11.22
C GLY A 281 -14.49 13.22 12.36
N ILE A 282 -14.41 11.90 12.48
CA ILE A 282 -15.14 11.10 13.48
C ILE A 282 -14.19 10.71 14.60
N THR A 283 -14.50 11.13 15.79
CA THR A 283 -13.75 10.80 17.01
C THR A 283 -13.96 9.35 17.43
N SER A 284 -12.97 8.78 18.12
CA SER A 284 -12.98 7.38 18.58
C SER A 284 -12.31 7.28 19.96
N PRO A 285 -12.44 6.14 20.68
CA PRO A 285 -11.72 5.94 21.92
C PRO A 285 -10.19 6.07 21.82
N LEU A 286 -9.62 5.83 20.65
CA LEU A 286 -8.18 6.01 20.40
C LEU A 286 -7.81 7.47 20.10
N PHE A 287 -8.71 8.21 19.50
CA PHE A 287 -8.54 9.60 19.10
C PHE A 287 -9.81 10.38 19.47
N PRO A 288 -9.93 10.81 20.75
CA PRO A 288 -11.19 11.37 21.28
C PRO A 288 -11.39 12.85 20.96
N ASN A 289 -10.42 13.52 20.37
CA ASN A 289 -10.47 14.96 20.08
C ASN A 289 -10.64 15.20 18.57
N GLU A 290 -11.47 16.20 18.25
CA GLU A 290 -11.67 16.67 16.89
C GLU A 290 -10.37 17.19 16.24
N ASN A 291 -10.32 17.13 14.92
CA ASN A 291 -9.16 17.53 14.12
C ASN A 291 -9.06 19.05 13.90
N CYS A 292 -9.95 19.85 14.49
CA CYS A 292 -10.01 21.30 14.31
C CYS A 292 -8.77 21.98 14.88
N THR A 293 -8.13 22.83 14.11
CA THR A 293 -7.04 23.69 14.60
C THR A 293 -7.56 24.86 15.44
N SER A 294 -6.68 25.54 16.19
CA SER A 294 -7.07 26.68 17.04
C SER A 294 -7.69 27.85 16.27
N GLY A 295 -7.38 28.01 14.98
CA GLY A 295 -7.94 29.05 14.11
C GLY A 295 -9.30 28.69 13.51
N GLN A 296 -9.77 27.46 13.66
CA GLN A 296 -11.01 26.96 13.06
C GLN A 296 -12.18 26.98 14.05
N THR A 297 -12.54 28.17 14.55
CA THR A 297 -13.55 28.36 15.62
C THR A 297 -14.89 27.70 15.31
N ASN A 298 -15.40 27.84 14.06
CA ASN A 298 -16.68 27.21 13.68
C ASN A 298 -16.58 25.67 13.67
N CYS A 299 -15.42 25.11 13.36
CA CYS A 299 -15.14 23.69 13.46
C CYS A 299 -15.22 23.22 14.93
N GLN A 300 -14.54 23.92 15.82
CA GLN A 300 -14.54 23.59 17.25
C GLN A 300 -15.90 23.69 17.93
N GLN A 301 -16.79 24.53 17.43
CA GLN A 301 -18.15 24.76 17.95
C GLN A 301 -19.23 23.96 17.21
N ALA A 302 -18.85 23.15 16.23
CA ALA A 302 -19.78 22.37 15.44
C ALA A 302 -20.49 21.30 16.29
N PRO A 303 -21.74 20.92 15.96
CA PRO A 303 -22.40 19.79 16.57
C PRO A 303 -21.62 18.49 16.35
N ASN A 304 -21.55 17.62 17.34
CA ASN A 304 -20.97 16.28 17.27
C ASN A 304 -22.01 15.19 17.56
N GLY A 305 -21.73 13.96 17.15
CA GLY A 305 -22.61 12.80 17.32
C GLY A 305 -22.42 12.06 18.64
N GLY A 306 -21.52 12.53 19.51
CA GLY A 306 -21.20 11.89 20.79
C GLY A 306 -19.75 12.12 21.19
N SER A 307 -19.36 11.51 22.32
CA SER A 307 -17.98 11.63 22.81
C SER A 307 -17.50 10.29 23.39
N PRO A 308 -16.82 9.47 22.60
CA PRO A 308 -16.55 9.61 21.17
C PRO A 308 -17.76 9.29 20.29
N GLU A 309 -17.71 9.67 19.01
CA GLU A 309 -18.79 9.47 18.03
C GLU A 309 -18.92 8.02 17.56
N ILE A 310 -17.79 7.34 17.31
CA ILE A 310 -17.82 5.89 17.10
C ILE A 310 -17.51 5.16 18.41
N SER A 311 -18.38 4.21 18.81
CA SER A 311 -18.14 3.38 19.97
C SER A 311 -16.94 2.44 19.79
N ALA A 312 -16.37 1.94 20.90
CA ALA A 312 -15.30 0.95 20.88
C ALA A 312 -15.72 -0.32 20.11
N GLU A 313 -16.94 -0.78 20.31
CA GLU A 313 -17.52 -1.97 19.66
C GLU A 313 -17.60 -1.80 18.14
N ASN A 314 -18.13 -0.66 17.67
CA ASN A 314 -18.25 -0.39 16.24
C ASN A 314 -16.87 -0.20 15.59
N LEU A 315 -15.92 0.45 16.27
CA LEU A 315 -14.54 0.55 15.82
C LEU A 315 -13.89 -0.83 15.70
N ASP A 316 -14.15 -1.73 16.66
CA ASP A 316 -13.63 -3.09 16.61
C ASP A 316 -14.26 -3.90 15.47
N ALA A 317 -15.55 -3.73 15.20
CA ALA A 317 -16.22 -4.37 14.07
C ALA A 317 -15.62 -3.90 12.71
N VAL A 318 -15.41 -2.59 12.51
CA VAL A 318 -14.75 -2.07 11.28
C VAL A 318 -13.31 -2.57 11.18
N THR A 319 -12.61 -2.67 12.30
CA THR A 319 -11.26 -3.23 12.36
C THR A 319 -11.26 -4.71 11.96
N ALA A 320 -12.22 -5.50 12.49
CA ALA A 320 -12.40 -6.90 12.13
C ALA A 320 -12.71 -7.09 10.64
N TYR A 321 -13.58 -6.24 10.07
CA TYR A 321 -13.82 -6.21 8.63
C TYR A 321 -12.51 -6.08 7.86
N ASN A 322 -11.69 -5.08 8.18
CA ASN A 322 -10.40 -4.85 7.51
C ASN A 322 -9.40 -6.00 7.70
N HIS A 323 -9.47 -6.74 8.81
CA HIS A 323 -8.65 -7.95 8.99
C HIS A 323 -9.09 -9.09 8.07
N LEU A 324 -10.39 -9.23 7.83
CA LEU A 324 -11.01 -10.41 7.25
C LEU A 324 -11.40 -10.27 5.78
N VAL A 325 -11.07 -9.14 5.13
CA VAL A 325 -11.19 -9.00 3.66
C VAL A 325 -10.13 -9.87 3.00
N ALA A 326 -10.59 -10.83 2.18
CA ALA A 326 -9.77 -11.86 1.58
C ALA A 326 -8.90 -11.35 0.42
N VAL A 327 -7.77 -12.02 0.22
CA VAL A 327 -6.95 -11.86 -0.98
C VAL A 327 -7.51 -12.74 -2.11
N PRO A 328 -7.71 -12.22 -3.34
CA PRO A 328 -8.08 -13.04 -4.48
C PRO A 328 -6.95 -13.96 -4.90
N ALA A 329 -7.33 -15.12 -5.46
CA ALA A 329 -6.38 -16.09 -6.00
C ALA A 329 -5.57 -15.51 -7.17
N ARG A 330 -4.31 -15.91 -7.26
CA ARG A 330 -3.47 -15.61 -8.40
C ARG A 330 -4.02 -16.31 -9.66
N ARG A 331 -4.02 -15.60 -10.78
CA ARG A 331 -4.58 -16.07 -12.05
C ARG A 331 -3.47 -16.54 -12.99
N ASN A 332 -3.79 -17.47 -13.88
CA ASN A 332 -2.88 -17.96 -14.94
C ASN A 332 -1.47 -18.33 -14.45
N TRP A 333 -1.34 -18.74 -13.19
CA TRP A 333 -0.05 -18.96 -12.53
C TRP A 333 0.81 -20.07 -13.12
N GLN A 334 0.20 -20.98 -13.91
CA GLN A 334 0.89 -22.06 -14.65
C GLN A 334 1.21 -21.69 -16.12
N ASP A 335 0.77 -20.53 -16.59
CA ASP A 335 1.03 -20.07 -17.96
C ASP A 335 2.53 -19.84 -18.19
N GLY A 336 3.06 -20.32 -19.31
CA GLY A 336 4.49 -20.25 -19.61
C GLY A 336 5.04 -18.82 -19.67
N GLU A 337 4.25 -17.86 -20.22
CA GLU A 337 4.66 -16.45 -20.25
C GLU A 337 4.60 -15.81 -18.86
N VAL A 338 3.66 -16.22 -18.01
CA VAL A 338 3.57 -15.77 -16.62
C VAL A 338 4.76 -16.31 -15.80
N LEU A 339 5.13 -17.58 -15.99
CA LEU A 339 6.31 -18.20 -15.35
C LEU A 339 7.60 -17.55 -15.83
N LYS A 340 7.72 -17.28 -17.14
CA LYS A 340 8.84 -16.53 -17.70
C LYS A 340 8.93 -15.13 -17.08
N GLY A 341 7.79 -14.43 -16.96
CA GLY A 341 7.72 -13.12 -16.33
C GLY A 341 8.13 -13.15 -14.87
N LYS A 342 7.74 -14.17 -14.10
CA LYS A 342 8.18 -14.39 -12.70
C LYS A 342 9.70 -14.58 -12.61
N ALA A 343 10.27 -15.38 -13.51
CA ALA A 343 11.72 -15.60 -13.56
C ALA A 343 12.48 -14.30 -13.88
N LEU A 344 11.97 -13.51 -14.84
CA LEU A 344 12.54 -12.21 -15.18
C LEU A 344 12.40 -11.21 -14.04
N PHE A 345 11.25 -11.11 -13.38
CA PHE A 345 11.01 -10.25 -12.22
C PHE A 345 12.01 -10.53 -11.08
N ARG A 346 12.33 -11.81 -10.86
CA ARG A 346 13.40 -12.21 -9.94
C ARG A 346 14.78 -11.80 -10.46
N LYS A 347 15.09 -12.11 -11.73
CA LYS A 347 16.40 -11.90 -12.34
C LYS A 347 16.81 -10.44 -12.37
N ILE A 348 15.87 -9.53 -12.63
CA ILE A 348 16.13 -8.08 -12.68
C ILE A 348 16.12 -7.40 -11.31
N GLY A 349 15.98 -8.15 -10.21
CA GLY A 349 16.13 -7.66 -8.84
C GLY A 349 14.86 -7.11 -8.18
N CYS A 350 13.68 -7.24 -8.77
CA CYS A 350 12.44 -6.73 -8.15
C CYS A 350 12.11 -7.43 -6.81
N MET A 351 12.48 -8.72 -6.67
CA MET A 351 12.21 -9.50 -5.46
C MET A 351 13.09 -9.11 -4.25
N THR A 352 14.05 -8.21 -4.42
CA THR A 352 14.86 -7.69 -3.31
C THR A 352 14.00 -6.91 -2.31
N CYS A 353 13.04 -6.10 -2.81
CA CYS A 353 12.05 -5.38 -2.00
C CYS A 353 10.69 -6.12 -2.01
N HIS A 354 10.30 -6.65 -3.17
CA HIS A 354 9.04 -7.40 -3.32
C HIS A 354 9.22 -8.86 -2.91
N THR A 355 9.51 -9.09 -1.61
CA THR A 355 9.66 -10.43 -1.00
C THR A 355 8.42 -11.27 -1.29
N PRO A 356 8.58 -12.44 -1.96
CA PRO A 356 7.43 -13.14 -2.52
C PRO A 356 6.55 -13.84 -1.48
N LYS A 357 7.09 -14.26 -0.33
CA LYS A 357 6.41 -15.18 0.56
C LYS A 357 6.72 -14.96 2.03
N PHE A 358 5.68 -15.07 2.87
CA PHE A 358 5.78 -15.15 4.33
C PHE A 358 4.90 -16.26 4.89
N THR A 359 5.19 -16.67 6.13
CA THR A 359 4.26 -17.44 6.94
C THR A 359 3.74 -16.54 8.06
N THR A 360 2.43 -16.44 8.23
CA THR A 360 1.85 -15.63 9.29
C THR A 360 2.02 -16.29 10.66
N GLY A 361 2.24 -15.47 11.69
CA GLY A 361 2.22 -15.90 13.08
C GLY A 361 0.79 -16.02 13.62
N THR A 362 0.66 -16.10 14.95
CA THR A 362 -0.65 -16.09 15.61
C THR A 362 -1.18 -14.68 15.76
N LEU A 363 -2.38 -14.40 15.25
CA LEU A 363 -3.08 -13.15 15.46
C LEU A 363 -4.26 -13.38 16.42
N ARG A 364 -4.19 -12.81 17.62
CA ARG A 364 -5.22 -12.98 18.64
C ARG A 364 -6.57 -12.46 18.14
N GLY A 365 -7.63 -13.24 18.31
CA GLY A 365 -8.98 -12.94 17.86
C GLY A 365 -9.26 -13.27 16.39
N PHE A 366 -8.23 -13.65 15.62
CA PHE A 366 -8.37 -13.96 14.19
C PHE A 366 -7.61 -15.26 13.85
N PRO A 367 -8.09 -16.43 14.33
CA PRO A 367 -7.44 -17.72 14.08
C PRO A 367 -7.36 -18.05 12.58
N GLU A 368 -8.30 -17.53 11.77
CA GLU A 368 -8.34 -17.69 10.31
C GLU A 368 -7.06 -17.24 9.62
N LEU A 369 -6.40 -16.22 10.18
CA LEU A 369 -5.23 -15.55 9.62
C LEU A 369 -3.91 -16.13 10.12
N SER A 370 -3.97 -17.08 11.08
CA SER A 370 -2.79 -17.62 11.73
C SER A 370 -2.22 -18.82 10.95
N GLY A 371 -0.87 -18.92 10.87
CA GLY A 371 -0.17 -20.02 10.20
C GLY A 371 -0.33 -20.10 8.69
N GLN A 372 -0.78 -19.04 8.03
CA GLN A 372 -1.01 -18.99 6.59
C GLN A 372 0.30 -18.79 5.83
N VAL A 373 0.52 -19.58 4.78
CA VAL A 373 1.59 -19.31 3.80
C VAL A 373 1.05 -18.34 2.77
N ILE A 374 1.52 -17.10 2.81
CA ILE A 374 1.01 -15.99 1.99
C ILE A 374 2.04 -15.52 0.97
N ARG A 375 1.57 -14.94 -0.15
CA ARG A 375 2.42 -14.42 -1.24
C ARG A 375 2.11 -12.96 -1.55
N PRO A 376 2.50 -12.03 -0.63
CA PRO A 376 2.16 -10.62 -0.75
C PRO A 376 3.06 -9.85 -1.71
N TYR A 377 4.25 -10.33 -2.03
CA TYR A 377 5.26 -9.60 -2.79
C TYR A 377 5.57 -8.22 -2.19
N THR A 378 5.96 -8.20 -0.93
CA THR A 378 6.38 -7.01 -0.15
C THR A 378 7.25 -7.45 1.01
N ASP A 379 8.17 -6.63 1.44
CA ASP A 379 8.92 -6.78 2.69
C ASP A 379 8.34 -5.92 3.84
N LEU A 380 7.39 -5.01 3.53
CA LEU A 380 6.80 -4.02 4.43
C LEU A 380 7.80 -2.97 4.96
N LEU A 381 9.00 -2.90 4.39
CA LEU A 381 10.04 -1.95 4.77
C LEU A 381 9.97 -0.65 3.94
N LEU A 382 10.67 0.36 4.40
CA LEU A 382 10.88 1.62 3.71
C LEU A 382 12.08 1.51 2.78
N HIS A 383 11.94 2.05 1.58
CA HIS A 383 13.02 2.20 0.60
C HIS A 383 13.07 3.62 0.07
N ASP A 384 14.26 4.16 -0.09
CA ASP A 384 14.47 5.43 -0.78
C ASP A 384 14.19 5.24 -2.29
N MET A 385 13.14 5.89 -2.75
CA MET A 385 12.69 5.78 -4.15
C MET A 385 13.17 6.94 -5.03
N GLY A 386 14.10 7.74 -4.52
CA GLY A 386 14.71 8.87 -5.22
C GLY A 386 13.82 10.11 -5.32
N ASP A 387 14.41 11.19 -5.84
CA ASP A 387 13.79 12.52 -5.86
C ASP A 387 12.51 12.62 -6.71
N ASP A 388 12.39 11.79 -7.75
CA ASP A 388 11.22 11.82 -8.63
C ASP A 388 9.94 11.30 -7.97
N LEU A 389 10.08 10.45 -6.94
CA LEU A 389 8.96 9.96 -6.14
C LEU A 389 8.87 10.63 -4.76
N ALA A 390 9.84 11.47 -4.40
CA ALA A 390 9.87 12.18 -3.12
C ALA A 390 8.66 13.11 -2.96
N ASP A 391 8.06 13.10 -1.76
CA ASP A 391 7.09 14.09 -1.30
C ASP A 391 7.71 15.13 -0.35
N ASN A 392 8.99 14.94 0.00
CA ASN A 392 9.75 15.74 0.97
C ASN A 392 9.13 15.84 2.37
N ARG A 393 8.08 15.05 2.65
CA ARG A 393 7.36 15.02 3.92
C ARG A 393 7.77 13.80 4.73
N PRO A 394 8.51 13.96 5.84
CA PRO A 394 8.82 12.87 6.74
C PRO A 394 7.54 12.35 7.44
N ASP A 395 7.55 11.06 7.83
CA ASP A 395 6.43 10.44 8.53
C ASP A 395 6.99 9.46 9.60
N PHE A 396 7.21 9.92 10.82
CA PHE A 396 8.03 9.31 11.88
C PHE A 396 9.49 9.17 11.44
N GLU A 397 10.01 7.95 11.29
CA GLU A 397 11.40 7.72 10.86
C GLU A 397 11.55 7.65 9.34
N ALA A 398 10.43 7.59 8.61
CA ALA A 398 10.46 7.66 7.14
C ALA A 398 10.81 9.08 6.67
N THR A 399 11.79 9.18 5.79
CA THR A 399 12.18 10.44 5.13
C THR A 399 11.20 10.84 4.04
N GLY A 400 11.42 12.00 3.42
CA GLY A 400 10.62 12.48 2.29
C GLY A 400 10.74 11.61 1.04
N ASN A 401 11.83 10.88 0.86
CA ASN A 401 12.10 10.02 -0.30
C ASN A 401 11.65 8.57 -0.10
N GLU A 402 11.40 8.18 1.16
CA GLU A 402 11.11 6.79 1.48
C GLU A 402 9.63 6.44 1.41
N TRP A 403 9.37 5.25 0.86
CA TRP A 403 8.06 4.65 0.75
C TRP A 403 8.09 3.19 1.15
N ARG A 404 7.03 2.73 1.83
CA ARG A 404 6.87 1.31 2.13
C ARG A 404 6.57 0.52 0.86
N THR A 405 7.26 -0.61 0.66
CA THR A 405 6.92 -1.55 -0.41
C THR A 405 5.46 -2.00 -0.27
N PRO A 406 4.55 -1.66 -1.20
CA PRO A 406 3.17 -2.12 -1.13
C PRO A 406 3.06 -3.59 -1.52
N PRO A 407 2.07 -4.35 -0.99
CA PRO A 407 1.79 -5.68 -1.48
C PRO A 407 1.31 -5.62 -2.94
N LEU A 408 1.69 -6.63 -3.74
CA LEU A 408 1.32 -6.70 -5.15
C LEU A 408 0.15 -7.66 -5.43
N TRP A 409 -0.31 -8.45 -4.45
CA TRP A 409 -1.49 -9.29 -4.63
C TRP A 409 -2.72 -8.47 -5.05
N GLY A 410 -3.51 -9.00 -5.98
CA GLY A 410 -4.68 -8.32 -6.53
C GLY A 410 -4.37 -7.16 -7.49
N ILE A 411 -3.10 -6.78 -7.71
CA ILE A 411 -2.75 -5.62 -8.55
C ILE A 411 -3.26 -5.76 -9.98
N GLY A 412 -3.28 -6.97 -10.53
CA GLY A 412 -3.82 -7.26 -11.86
C GLY A 412 -5.34 -7.16 -11.96
N LEU A 413 -6.07 -7.08 -10.83
CA LEU A 413 -7.53 -6.92 -10.81
C LEU A 413 -8.00 -5.46 -10.66
N VAL A 414 -7.08 -4.50 -10.48
CA VAL A 414 -7.44 -3.09 -10.25
C VAL A 414 -8.30 -2.54 -11.38
N GLN A 415 -7.99 -2.84 -12.65
CA GLN A 415 -8.83 -2.43 -13.78
C GLN A 415 -10.25 -3.01 -13.71
N THR A 416 -10.36 -4.27 -13.34
CA THR A 416 -11.67 -4.97 -13.26
C THR A 416 -12.50 -4.45 -12.08
N VAL A 417 -11.88 -4.20 -10.93
CA VAL A 417 -12.56 -3.79 -9.69
C VAL A 417 -12.85 -2.29 -9.66
N ASN A 418 -11.89 -1.46 -10.07
CA ASN A 418 -11.93 -0.01 -9.92
C ASN A 418 -12.10 0.77 -11.21
N GLY A 419 -12.02 0.11 -12.39
CA GLY A 419 -12.17 0.77 -13.70
C GLY A 419 -10.97 1.61 -14.13
N HIS A 420 -9.83 1.51 -13.45
CA HIS A 420 -8.60 2.25 -13.77
C HIS A 420 -7.34 1.44 -13.47
N THR A 421 -6.19 1.94 -13.96
CA THR A 421 -4.86 1.36 -13.71
C THR A 421 -3.86 2.40 -13.20
N ASN A 422 -4.32 3.34 -12.36
CA ASN A 422 -3.45 4.36 -11.79
C ASN A 422 -2.70 3.79 -10.57
N PHE A 423 -1.36 3.67 -10.69
CA PHE A 423 -0.48 3.10 -9.68
C PHE A 423 0.43 4.14 -9.02
N MET A 424 1.31 3.73 -8.12
CA MET A 424 2.12 4.51 -7.19
C MET A 424 1.28 5.16 -6.07
N HIS A 425 1.93 5.79 -5.09
CA HIS A 425 1.26 6.40 -3.92
C HIS A 425 0.27 7.52 -4.27
N ASP A 426 0.48 8.18 -5.38
CA ASP A 426 -0.33 9.31 -5.86
C ASP A 426 -1.06 9.04 -7.20
N GLY A 427 -0.98 7.82 -7.71
CA GLY A 427 -1.67 7.41 -8.93
C GLY A 427 -1.07 7.96 -10.23
N ARG A 428 0.17 8.46 -10.21
CA ARG A 428 0.82 9.04 -11.39
C ARG A 428 1.07 8.06 -12.53
N ALA A 429 1.35 6.80 -12.24
CA ALA A 429 1.57 5.77 -13.24
C ALA A 429 0.24 5.27 -13.80
N ARG A 430 0.06 5.31 -15.12
CA ARG A 430 -1.17 4.94 -15.83
C ARG A 430 -1.31 3.44 -16.05
N ASN A 431 -0.24 2.68 -15.85
CA ASN A 431 -0.17 1.22 -16.00
C ASN A 431 1.03 0.65 -15.23
N LEU A 432 1.18 -0.67 -15.21
CA LEU A 432 2.25 -1.37 -14.51
C LEU A 432 3.64 -1.06 -15.08
N GLN A 433 3.77 -0.88 -16.40
CA GLN A 433 5.03 -0.51 -17.01
C GLN A 433 5.51 0.87 -16.53
N GLU A 434 4.61 1.86 -16.50
CA GLU A 434 4.94 3.18 -15.96
C GLU A 434 5.29 3.13 -14.47
N ALA A 435 4.61 2.25 -13.70
CA ALA A 435 4.96 2.06 -12.30
C ALA A 435 6.41 1.57 -12.15
N ILE A 436 6.86 0.61 -12.96
CA ILE A 436 8.25 0.15 -12.98
C ILE A 436 9.20 1.29 -13.40
N LEU A 437 8.85 2.06 -14.42
CA LEU A 437 9.68 3.16 -14.94
C LEU A 437 9.81 4.34 -13.95
N TRP A 438 8.87 4.50 -13.01
CA TRP A 438 8.96 5.50 -11.94
C TRP A 438 9.91 5.10 -10.79
N HIS A 439 10.36 3.84 -10.70
CA HIS A 439 11.29 3.44 -9.65
C HIS A 439 12.62 4.19 -9.79
N GLY A 440 13.06 4.80 -8.70
CA GLY A 440 14.33 5.50 -8.57
C GLY A 440 15.08 5.06 -7.31
N GLY A 441 16.08 5.78 -6.88
CA GLY A 441 16.81 5.46 -5.65
C GLY A 441 17.25 3.99 -5.59
N GLU A 442 16.85 3.27 -4.56
CA GLU A 442 17.14 1.84 -4.38
C GLU A 442 16.56 0.97 -5.50
N GLY A 443 15.45 1.38 -6.13
CA GLY A 443 14.83 0.67 -7.26
C GLY A 443 15.47 0.90 -8.63
N VAL A 444 16.47 1.81 -8.73
CA VAL A 444 17.03 2.22 -10.02
C VAL A 444 17.67 1.07 -10.80
N LYS A 445 18.41 0.18 -10.15
CA LYS A 445 19.05 -0.97 -10.80
C LYS A 445 18.04 -1.91 -11.44
N ALA A 446 16.93 -2.19 -10.74
CA ALA A 446 15.86 -3.04 -11.25
C ALA A 446 15.15 -2.38 -12.45
N LYS A 447 14.85 -1.07 -12.37
CA LYS A 447 14.32 -0.29 -13.51
C LYS A 447 15.23 -0.35 -14.73
N GLU A 448 16.52 -0.08 -14.57
CA GLU A 448 17.48 -0.13 -15.67
C GLU A 448 17.62 -1.52 -16.28
N ALA A 449 17.60 -2.57 -15.44
CA ALA A 449 17.59 -3.95 -15.92
C ALA A 449 16.30 -4.27 -16.71
N TYR A 450 15.13 -3.77 -16.26
CA TYR A 450 13.87 -3.88 -17.00
C TYR A 450 13.95 -3.16 -18.37
N MET A 451 14.54 -1.96 -18.42
CA MET A 451 14.67 -1.18 -19.66
C MET A 451 15.55 -1.86 -20.72
N LYS A 452 16.50 -2.71 -20.29
CA LYS A 452 17.38 -3.52 -21.16
C LYS A 452 16.71 -4.79 -21.69
N LEU A 453 15.57 -5.20 -21.14
CA LEU A 453 14.86 -6.37 -21.63
C LEU A 453 14.30 -6.14 -23.04
N SER A 454 14.21 -7.22 -23.83
CA SER A 454 13.46 -7.19 -25.09
C SER A 454 11.99 -6.82 -24.84
N LYS A 455 11.30 -6.28 -25.85
CA LYS A 455 9.88 -5.95 -25.75
C LYS A 455 9.04 -7.15 -25.28
N GLY A 456 9.32 -8.36 -25.78
CA GLY A 456 8.62 -9.58 -25.37
C GLY A 456 8.88 -9.93 -23.91
N ASP A 457 10.09 -9.76 -23.41
CA ASP A 457 10.45 -10.01 -22.02
C ASP A 457 9.82 -8.97 -21.08
N ARG A 458 9.78 -7.69 -21.46
CA ARG A 458 9.03 -6.66 -20.72
C ARG A 458 7.55 -7.02 -20.58
N GLN A 459 6.94 -7.50 -21.67
CA GLN A 459 5.54 -7.95 -21.66
C GLN A 459 5.34 -9.19 -20.77
N ALA A 460 6.28 -10.13 -20.73
CA ALA A 460 6.20 -11.28 -19.83
C ALA A 460 6.22 -10.83 -18.35
N VAL A 461 7.07 -9.84 -17.97
CA VAL A 461 7.05 -9.25 -16.62
C VAL A 461 5.68 -8.63 -16.32
N ILE A 462 5.08 -7.89 -17.25
CA ILE A 462 3.74 -7.31 -17.06
C ILE A 462 2.68 -8.40 -16.89
N LYS A 463 2.68 -9.47 -17.71
CA LYS A 463 1.76 -10.60 -17.55
C LYS A 463 1.87 -11.27 -16.18
N PHE A 464 3.11 -11.41 -15.67
CA PHE A 464 3.33 -11.91 -14.31
C PHE A 464 2.64 -11.01 -13.28
N LEU A 465 2.85 -9.68 -13.33
CA LEU A 465 2.21 -8.73 -12.41
C LEU A 465 0.68 -8.72 -12.55
N GLU A 466 0.16 -8.85 -13.77
CA GLU A 466 -1.28 -8.98 -14.04
C GLU A 466 -1.86 -10.30 -13.50
N SER A 467 -1.04 -11.33 -13.31
CA SER A 467 -1.46 -12.58 -12.71
C SER A 467 -1.67 -12.49 -11.19
N LEU A 468 -1.02 -11.54 -10.52
CA LEU A 468 -1.11 -11.30 -9.08
C LEU A 468 -2.45 -10.58 -8.69
#